data_f46b2fb19bd5b460474946c65adb0629
#
_entry.id   f46b2fb19bd5b460474946c65adb0629
#
_cell.length_a   1.000
_cell.length_b   1.000
_cell.length_c   1.000
_cell.angle_alpha   90.00
_cell.angle_beta   90.00
_cell.angle_gamma   90.00
#
_symmetry.space_group_name_H-M   'P 1'
#
loop_
_entity.id
_entity.type
_entity.pdbx_description
1 polymer ?
#
loop_
_entity_poly.entity_id
_entity_poly.type
_entity_poly.pdbx_seq_one_letter_code
_entity_poly.pdbx_strand_id
1 'polypeptide(L)'
;MKIADMKVTELINEVGAGTPAPGGGAVAGLAGGVGVALTMMVNGLTLDKKGFENDRERLLDAIAKGNELKERFIDVMNRDSEVFDVLIESLALPKENDAQKAIRRGAVQASFRNCTLVPLTMMEICSEAIDLLSLIHISE
;
A
#
# COMPACT_ATOMS: atom_id res chain seq x y z
N MET A 1 7.80 8.53 11.80
CA MET A 1 8.74 7.89 10.84
C MET A 1 7.88 7.13 9.84
N LYS A 2 8.16 7.26 8.56
CA LYS A 2 7.37 6.52 7.54
C LYS A 2 7.72 5.03 7.61
N ILE A 3 6.73 4.18 7.52
CA ILE A 3 6.91 2.71 7.54
C ILE A 3 7.82 2.25 6.39
N ALA A 4 7.69 2.88 5.22
CA ALA A 4 8.52 2.59 4.05
C ALA A 4 10.03 2.84 4.26
N ASP A 5 10.39 3.67 5.24
CA ASP A 5 11.79 4.00 5.54
C ASP A 5 12.41 3.07 6.62
N MET A 6 11.61 2.16 7.19
CA MET A 6 12.08 1.19 8.17
C MET A 6 12.91 0.10 7.52
N LYS A 7 13.89 -0.42 8.26
CA LYS A 7 14.53 -1.68 7.87
C LYS A 7 13.52 -2.82 7.94
N VAL A 8 13.63 -3.79 7.03
CA VAL A 8 12.72 -4.95 6.98
C VAL A 8 12.65 -5.66 8.35
N THR A 9 13.78 -5.82 9.03
CA THR A 9 13.83 -6.44 10.36
C THR A 9 13.09 -5.63 11.42
N GLU A 10 13.17 -4.30 11.37
CA GLU A 10 12.45 -3.40 12.27
C GLU A 10 10.96 -3.49 12.03
N LEU A 11 10.53 -3.44 10.75
CA LEU A 11 9.12 -3.57 10.39
C LEU A 11 8.51 -4.90 10.87
N ILE A 12 9.22 -6.01 10.66
CA ILE A 12 8.76 -7.34 11.13
C ILE A 12 8.58 -7.34 12.65
N ASN A 13 9.52 -6.77 13.40
CA ASN A 13 9.44 -6.68 14.85
C ASN A 13 8.27 -5.79 15.31
N GLU A 14 8.07 -4.64 14.69
CA GLU A 14 6.95 -3.73 15.02
C GLU A 14 5.59 -4.36 14.72
N VAL A 15 5.44 -5.04 13.58
CA VAL A 15 4.20 -5.78 13.25
C VAL A 15 3.92 -6.88 14.30
N GLY A 16 4.97 -7.50 14.82
CA GLY A 16 4.87 -8.55 15.86
C GLY A 16 4.74 -8.04 17.29
N ALA A 17 4.89 -6.74 17.54
CA ALA A 17 4.95 -6.17 18.90
C ALA A 17 3.60 -6.11 19.64
N GLY A 18 2.48 -6.42 18.96
CA GLY A 18 1.14 -6.36 19.58
C GLY A 18 0.60 -4.94 19.68
N THR A 19 1.21 -3.98 19.02
CA THR A 19 0.72 -2.61 18.83
C THR A 19 -0.30 -2.55 17.70
N PRO A 20 -1.26 -1.61 17.72
CA PRO A 20 -2.28 -1.52 16.67
C PRO A 20 -1.75 -1.11 15.28
N ALA A 21 -0.60 -0.44 15.23
CA ALA A 21 0.08 -0.01 13.99
C ALA A 21 1.59 -0.27 14.13
N PRO A 22 2.29 -0.66 13.05
CA PRO A 22 1.77 -0.96 11.70
C PRO A 22 0.92 -2.23 11.67
N GLY A 23 -0.22 -2.19 10.96
CA GLY A 23 -1.20 -3.25 10.88
C GLY A 23 -1.19 -4.01 9.56
N GLY A 24 -2.26 -4.79 9.35
CA GLY A 24 -2.42 -5.63 8.15
C GLY A 24 -2.44 -4.84 6.85
N GLY A 25 -2.95 -3.60 6.83
CA GLY A 25 -2.96 -2.73 5.65
C GLY A 25 -1.54 -2.37 5.20
N ALA A 26 -0.68 -1.95 6.14
CA ALA A 26 0.72 -1.65 5.84
C ALA A 26 1.47 -2.88 5.30
N VAL A 27 1.24 -4.07 5.90
CA VAL A 27 1.85 -5.33 5.44
C VAL A 27 1.34 -5.74 4.06
N ALA A 28 0.05 -5.55 3.78
CA ALA A 28 -0.52 -5.79 2.45
C ALA A 28 0.12 -4.88 1.39
N GLY A 29 0.34 -3.60 1.72
CA GLY A 29 1.05 -2.66 0.85
C GLY A 29 2.47 -3.09 0.53
N LEU A 30 3.21 -3.55 1.54
CA LEU A 30 4.55 -4.11 1.33
C LEU A 30 4.51 -5.33 0.42
N ALA A 31 3.62 -6.27 0.68
CA ALA A 31 3.50 -7.50 -0.13
C ALA A 31 3.14 -7.19 -1.59
N GLY A 32 2.19 -6.28 -1.83
CA GLY A 32 1.81 -5.84 -3.17
C GLY A 32 2.95 -5.13 -3.90
N GLY A 33 3.64 -4.22 -3.22
CA GLY A 33 4.80 -3.51 -3.78
C GLY A 33 5.93 -4.44 -4.16
N VAL A 34 6.24 -5.45 -3.33
CA VAL A 34 7.26 -6.49 -3.63
C VAL A 34 6.81 -7.34 -4.81
N GLY A 35 5.51 -7.74 -4.88
CA GLY A 35 4.95 -8.50 -5.99
C GLY A 35 5.11 -7.76 -7.32
N VAL A 36 4.77 -6.48 -7.36
CA VAL A 36 4.96 -5.62 -8.55
C VAL A 36 6.45 -5.51 -8.91
N ALA A 37 7.33 -5.32 -7.93
CA ALA A 37 8.77 -5.23 -8.17
C ALA A 37 9.33 -6.52 -8.80
N LEU A 38 8.87 -7.70 -8.36
CA LEU A 38 9.23 -8.98 -8.97
C LEU A 38 8.74 -9.07 -10.41
N THR A 39 7.52 -8.60 -10.70
CA THR A 39 6.99 -8.51 -12.07
C THR A 39 7.89 -7.66 -12.97
N MET A 40 8.29 -6.49 -12.48
CA MET A 40 9.21 -5.60 -13.20
C MET A 40 10.56 -6.27 -13.45
N MET A 41 11.08 -7.00 -12.47
CA MET A 41 12.32 -7.76 -12.61
C MET A 41 12.22 -8.79 -13.73
N VAL A 42 11.14 -9.57 -13.78
CA VAL A 42 10.93 -10.58 -14.85
C VAL A 42 10.83 -9.90 -16.22
N ASN A 43 10.06 -8.81 -16.35
CA ASN A 43 9.94 -8.08 -17.61
C ASN A 43 11.29 -7.48 -18.04
N GLY A 44 12.07 -6.91 -17.11
CA GLY A 44 13.41 -6.39 -17.38
C GLY A 44 14.38 -7.45 -17.88
N LEU A 45 14.40 -8.62 -17.25
CA LEU A 45 15.23 -9.75 -17.67
C LEU A 45 14.79 -10.33 -19.04
N THR A 46 13.52 -10.17 -19.41
CA THR A 46 12.96 -10.65 -20.67
C THR A 46 13.31 -9.73 -21.85
N LEU A 47 13.48 -8.41 -21.61
CA LEU A 47 13.83 -7.43 -22.64
C LEU A 47 15.09 -7.79 -23.44
N ASP A 48 16.04 -8.47 -22.81
CA ASP A 48 17.34 -8.83 -23.42
C ASP A 48 17.36 -10.28 -23.94
N LYS A 49 16.24 -11.02 -23.85
CA LYS A 49 16.15 -12.38 -24.34
C LYS A 49 15.81 -12.43 -25.82
N LYS A 50 16.49 -13.34 -26.54
CA LYS A 50 16.17 -13.65 -27.94
C LYS A 50 14.76 -14.27 -28.03
N GLY A 51 14.01 -13.86 -29.04
CA GLY A 51 12.65 -14.34 -29.29
C GLY A 51 11.53 -13.46 -28.74
N PHE A 52 11.88 -12.39 -27.98
CA PHE A 52 10.92 -11.44 -27.41
C PHE A 52 11.03 -10.03 -28.04
N GLU A 53 11.68 -9.92 -29.18
CA GLU A 53 11.90 -8.63 -29.87
C GLU A 53 10.58 -7.93 -30.22
N ASN A 54 9.56 -8.70 -30.56
CA ASN A 54 8.22 -8.20 -30.91
C ASN A 54 7.41 -7.72 -29.67
N ASP A 55 7.78 -8.18 -28.47
CA ASP A 55 7.11 -7.83 -27.22
C ASP A 55 7.76 -6.67 -26.48
N ARG A 56 8.84 -6.10 -27.06
CA ARG A 56 9.67 -5.08 -26.39
C ARG A 56 8.87 -3.88 -25.88
N GLU A 57 8.00 -3.32 -26.71
CA GLU A 57 7.16 -2.17 -26.35
C GLU A 57 6.24 -2.51 -25.17
N ARG A 58 5.60 -3.67 -25.23
CA ARG A 58 4.71 -4.17 -24.18
C ARG A 58 5.43 -4.43 -22.86
N LEU A 59 6.65 -4.97 -22.91
CA LEU A 59 7.48 -5.18 -21.72
C LEU A 59 7.89 -3.84 -21.08
N LEU A 60 8.22 -2.83 -21.88
CA LEU A 60 8.55 -1.48 -21.39
C LEU A 60 7.33 -0.80 -20.75
N ASP A 61 6.15 -0.92 -21.35
CA ASP A 61 4.91 -0.39 -20.80
C ASP A 61 4.56 -1.08 -19.46
N ALA A 62 4.75 -2.39 -19.38
CA ALA A 62 4.55 -3.14 -18.15
C ALA A 62 5.51 -2.69 -17.04
N ILE A 63 6.77 -2.40 -17.35
CA ILE A 63 7.74 -1.87 -16.40
C ILE A 63 7.33 -0.45 -15.96
N ALA A 64 6.89 0.41 -16.87
CA ALA A 64 6.45 1.76 -16.55
C ALA A 64 5.23 1.73 -15.62
N LYS A 65 4.23 0.90 -15.92
CA LYS A 65 3.04 0.70 -15.07
C LYS A 65 3.41 0.10 -13.71
N GLY A 66 4.35 -0.84 -13.70
CA GLY A 66 4.89 -1.40 -12.46
C GLY A 66 5.53 -0.35 -11.55
N ASN A 67 6.29 0.58 -12.10
CA ASN A 67 6.85 1.70 -11.32
C ASN A 67 5.76 2.56 -10.69
N GLU A 68 4.72 2.92 -11.44
CA GLU A 68 3.58 3.69 -10.91
C GLU A 68 2.89 2.94 -9.75
N LEU A 69 2.57 1.67 -9.95
CA LEU A 69 1.91 0.85 -8.93
C LEU A 69 2.76 0.66 -7.68
N LYS A 70 4.07 0.44 -7.83
CA LYS A 70 5.01 0.33 -6.73
C LYS A 70 5.00 1.58 -5.84
N GLU A 71 5.06 2.77 -6.43
CA GLU A 71 5.02 4.03 -5.67
C GLU A 71 3.66 4.20 -4.95
N ARG A 72 2.55 3.82 -5.59
CA ARG A 72 1.22 3.86 -4.99
C ARG A 72 1.11 2.89 -3.81
N PHE A 73 1.69 1.69 -3.88
CA PHE A 73 1.75 0.76 -2.73
C PHE A 73 2.55 1.34 -1.57
N ILE A 74 3.69 1.98 -1.83
CA ILE A 74 4.51 2.64 -0.82
C ILE A 74 3.73 3.78 -0.14
N ASP A 75 3.02 4.59 -0.93
CA ASP A 75 2.19 5.69 -0.38
C ASP A 75 1.07 5.16 0.51
N VAL A 76 0.28 4.19 0.03
CA VAL A 76 -0.84 3.62 0.80
C VAL A 76 -0.36 2.90 2.05
N MET A 77 0.79 2.21 2.01
CA MET A 77 1.42 1.59 3.17
C MET A 77 1.70 2.62 4.29
N ASN A 78 2.25 3.79 3.94
CA ASN A 78 2.49 4.86 4.91
C ASN A 78 1.17 5.46 5.44
N ARG A 79 0.21 5.72 4.53
CA ARG A 79 -1.09 6.31 4.88
C ARG A 79 -1.93 5.43 5.80
N ASP A 80 -1.84 4.11 5.69
CA ASP A 80 -2.57 3.17 6.55
C ASP A 80 -2.26 3.41 8.03
N SER A 81 -1.00 3.60 8.36
CA SER A 81 -0.59 3.90 9.74
C SER A 81 -0.92 5.34 10.15
N GLU A 82 -0.72 6.31 9.25
CA GLU A 82 -1.01 7.73 9.53
C GLU A 82 -2.50 7.96 9.88
N VAL A 83 -3.42 7.35 9.12
CA VAL A 83 -4.86 7.50 9.40
C VAL A 83 -5.27 6.82 10.70
N PHE A 84 -4.58 5.76 11.08
CA PHE A 84 -4.80 5.10 12.36
C PHE A 84 -4.33 5.96 13.54
N ASP A 85 -3.17 6.60 13.43
CA ASP A 85 -2.67 7.54 14.46
C ASP A 85 -3.68 8.68 14.67
N VAL A 86 -4.21 9.27 13.59
CA VAL A 86 -5.25 10.31 13.66
C VAL A 86 -6.54 9.78 14.34
N LEU A 87 -6.91 8.52 14.15
CA LEU A 87 -8.04 7.91 14.85
C LEU A 87 -7.77 7.84 16.36
N ILE A 88 -6.58 7.40 16.77
CA ILE A 88 -6.20 7.33 18.19
C ILE A 88 -6.23 8.72 18.83
N GLU A 89 -5.68 9.75 18.17
CA GLU A 89 -5.75 11.13 18.63
C GLU A 89 -7.21 11.62 18.78
N SER A 90 -8.07 11.31 17.80
CA SER A 90 -9.49 11.65 17.83
C SER A 90 -10.22 10.99 19.00
N LEU A 91 -9.87 9.75 19.32
CA LEU A 91 -10.42 9.01 20.45
C LEU A 91 -9.97 9.58 21.80
N ALA A 92 -8.81 10.21 21.86
CA ALA A 92 -8.26 10.84 23.05
C ALA A 92 -8.86 12.23 23.34
N LEU A 93 -9.63 12.83 22.41
CA LEU A 93 -10.24 14.14 22.60
C LEU A 93 -11.14 14.19 23.85
N PRO A 94 -11.19 15.35 24.56
CA PRO A 94 -12.03 15.54 25.74
C PRO A 94 -13.52 15.26 25.50
N LYS A 95 -14.23 14.79 26.53
CA LYS A 95 -15.65 14.43 26.48
C LYS A 95 -16.44 14.87 27.75
N GLU A 96 -15.99 15.90 28.42
CA GLU A 96 -16.53 16.31 29.71
C GLU A 96 -17.87 17.05 29.59
N ASN A 97 -18.05 17.80 28.49
CA ASN A 97 -19.28 18.58 28.25
C ASN A 97 -19.82 18.26 26.83
N ASP A 98 -21.04 18.72 26.55
CA ASP A 98 -21.74 18.36 25.29
C ASP A 98 -21.08 18.97 24.06
N ALA A 99 -20.47 20.13 24.16
CA ALA A 99 -19.70 20.73 23.07
C ALA A 99 -18.45 19.86 22.73
N GLN A 100 -17.70 19.42 23.72
CA GLN A 100 -16.55 18.54 23.54
C GLN A 100 -16.96 17.18 22.98
N LYS A 101 -18.09 16.60 23.47
CA LYS A 101 -18.63 15.34 22.93
C LYS A 101 -19.01 15.48 21.45
N ALA A 102 -19.59 16.61 21.05
CA ALA A 102 -19.96 16.85 19.64
C ALA A 102 -18.73 16.95 18.75
N ILE A 103 -17.72 17.72 19.16
CA ILE A 103 -16.44 17.85 18.44
C ILE A 103 -15.75 16.47 18.31
N ARG A 104 -15.61 15.74 19.42
CA ARG A 104 -15.02 14.41 19.43
C ARG A 104 -15.75 13.44 18.51
N ARG A 105 -17.09 13.44 18.52
CA ARG A 105 -17.90 12.58 17.66
C ARG A 105 -17.63 12.86 16.19
N GLY A 106 -17.58 14.14 15.78
CA GLY A 106 -17.26 14.53 14.42
C GLY A 106 -15.87 14.08 13.99
N ALA A 107 -14.85 14.32 14.84
CA ALA A 107 -13.47 13.90 14.57
C ALA A 107 -13.34 12.38 14.43
N VAL A 108 -13.91 11.62 15.36
CA VAL A 108 -13.89 10.15 15.35
C VAL A 108 -14.59 9.58 14.10
N GLN A 109 -15.74 10.13 13.70
CA GLN A 109 -16.42 9.69 12.48
C GLN A 109 -15.60 9.96 11.21
N ALA A 110 -14.97 11.14 11.12
CA ALA A 110 -14.08 11.48 10.00
C ALA A 110 -12.88 10.53 9.95
N SER A 111 -12.27 10.24 11.10
CA SER A 111 -11.13 9.31 11.19
C SER A 111 -11.51 7.90 10.80
N PHE A 112 -12.65 7.35 11.26
CA PHE A 112 -13.14 6.03 10.82
C PHE A 112 -13.37 5.97 9.32
N ARG A 113 -13.92 7.04 8.73
CA ARG A 113 -14.08 7.10 7.27
C ARG A 113 -12.74 6.98 6.56
N ASN A 114 -11.71 7.70 7.01
CA ASN A 114 -10.38 7.65 6.42
C ASN A 114 -9.75 6.26 6.58
N CYS A 115 -9.87 5.64 7.76
CA CYS A 115 -9.43 4.27 8.02
C CYS A 115 -10.15 3.22 7.14
N THR A 116 -11.32 3.55 6.57
CA THR A 116 -12.02 2.69 5.61
C THR A 116 -11.57 2.94 4.17
N LEU A 117 -11.32 4.20 3.80
CA LEU A 117 -10.95 4.58 2.44
C LEU A 117 -9.55 4.11 2.06
N VAL A 118 -8.60 4.11 3.00
CA VAL A 118 -7.22 3.69 2.71
C VAL A 118 -7.14 2.20 2.31
N PRO A 119 -7.74 1.24 3.05
CA PRO A 119 -7.81 -0.16 2.60
C PRO A 119 -8.56 -0.34 1.28
N LEU A 120 -9.60 0.45 1.01
CA LEU A 120 -10.31 0.40 -0.27
C LEU A 120 -9.37 0.80 -1.43
N THR A 121 -8.62 1.87 -1.28
CA THR A 121 -7.58 2.27 -2.24
C THR A 121 -6.54 1.16 -2.42
N MET A 122 -6.14 0.47 -1.35
CA MET A 122 -5.25 -0.68 -1.43
C MET A 122 -5.83 -1.80 -2.31
N MET A 123 -7.12 -2.11 -2.14
CA MET A 123 -7.80 -3.14 -2.95
C MET A 123 -7.83 -2.76 -4.43
N GLU A 124 -8.07 -1.49 -4.76
CA GLU A 124 -8.03 -0.97 -6.13
C GLU A 124 -6.65 -1.15 -6.76
N ILE A 125 -5.58 -0.78 -6.04
CA ILE A 125 -4.20 -0.95 -6.49
C ILE A 125 -3.86 -2.44 -6.66
N CYS A 126 -4.32 -3.30 -5.77
CA CYS A 126 -4.14 -4.75 -5.88
C CYS A 126 -4.81 -5.31 -7.14
N SER A 127 -6.01 -4.85 -7.49
CA SER A 127 -6.69 -5.25 -8.73
C SER A 127 -5.88 -4.87 -9.96
N GLU A 128 -5.39 -3.63 -10.03
CA GLU A 128 -4.52 -3.18 -11.12
C GLU A 128 -3.20 -3.98 -11.19
N ALA A 129 -2.63 -4.35 -10.04
CA ALA A 129 -1.41 -5.14 -9.98
C ALA A 129 -1.65 -6.58 -10.47
N ILE A 130 -2.80 -7.18 -10.18
CA ILE A 130 -3.17 -8.52 -10.70
C ILE A 130 -3.30 -8.48 -12.23
N ASP A 131 -3.90 -7.42 -12.78
CA ASP A 131 -3.99 -7.24 -14.23
C ASP A 131 -2.60 -7.13 -14.87
N LEU A 132 -1.67 -6.39 -14.23
CA LEU A 132 -0.28 -6.31 -14.68
C LEU A 132 0.41 -7.67 -14.63
N LEU A 133 0.22 -8.44 -13.55
CA LEU A 133 0.78 -9.80 -13.39
C LEU A 133 0.26 -10.76 -14.45
N SER A 134 -1.00 -10.63 -14.89
CA SER A 134 -1.59 -11.49 -15.91
C SER A 134 -0.91 -11.34 -17.27
N LEU A 135 -0.24 -10.21 -17.53
CA LEU A 135 0.51 -9.99 -18.78
C LEU A 135 1.75 -10.86 -18.89
N ILE A 136 2.28 -11.43 -17.80
CA ILE A 136 3.44 -12.33 -17.80
C ILE A 136 3.09 -13.69 -18.40
N HIS A 137 1.84 -14.18 -18.23
CA HIS A 137 1.40 -15.48 -18.72
C HIS A 137 1.19 -15.55 -20.25
N ILE A 138 1.35 -14.45 -20.98
CA ILE A 138 1.19 -14.43 -22.44
C ILE A 138 2.53 -14.78 -23.14
N SER A 139 3.59 -14.97 -22.39
CA SER A 139 4.92 -15.34 -22.88
C SER A 139 5.19 -16.87 -22.89
N GLU A 140 4.16 -17.69 -22.68
CA GLU A 140 4.17 -19.13 -22.92
C GLU A 140 3.40 -19.47 -24.22
#